data_9fa8d29fb2d231a4bc998fd88427b112
#
_entry.id   9fa8d29fb2d231a4bc998fd88427b112
#
_cell.length_a   1.000
_cell.length_b   1.000
_cell.length_c   1.000
_cell.angle_alpha   90.00
_cell.angle_beta   90.00
_cell.angle_gamma   90.00
#
_symmetry.space_group_name_H-M   'P 1'
#
loop_
_entity.id
_entity.type
_entity.pdbx_description
1 polymer ?
#
loop_
_entity_poly.entity_id
_entity_poly.type
_entity_poly.pdbx_seq_one_letter_code
_entity_poly.pdbx_strand_id
1 'polypeptide(L)'
;MLAKTPNTRMTSRSLTCRKWFDGFWRPSSIYNVKNDEDLHRIQEGYDKLQFFLRAYFKAGGQILAGSDTFYSVPGLSLQRELNTLVDAGFSPMQVIVMATRQNAEFLGKGTELGTIAESKLADIVVLDENPLRDIHNIRKVGMVFKRGQAIETAYHTDYRGPVPKPTLVRPLWVERQIQHGRSGRRHAL
;
A
#
# COMPACT_ATOMS: atom_id res chain seq x y z
N MET A 1 -26.68 1.82 -2.64
CA MET A 1 -26.59 1.00 -3.88
C MET A 1 -25.14 0.59 -4.05
N LEU A 2 -24.77 -0.61 -3.63
CA LEU A 2 -23.39 -1.11 -3.76
C LEU A 2 -23.20 -1.61 -5.21
N ALA A 3 -22.33 -0.95 -5.96
CA ALA A 3 -21.99 -1.34 -7.31
C ALA A 3 -21.30 -2.73 -7.30
N LYS A 4 -21.90 -3.70 -7.99
CA LYS A 4 -21.33 -5.02 -8.25
C LYS A 4 -20.06 -4.87 -9.10
N THR A 5 -18.91 -5.25 -8.53
CA THR A 5 -17.66 -5.40 -9.26
C THR A 5 -17.76 -6.52 -10.30
N PRO A 6 -17.19 -6.37 -11.50
CA PRO A 6 -17.23 -7.40 -12.55
C PRO A 6 -16.46 -8.65 -12.12
N ASN A 7 -17.08 -9.79 -12.35
CA ASN A 7 -16.60 -11.13 -12.04
C ASN A 7 -15.50 -11.53 -13.05
N THR A 8 -14.24 -11.18 -12.75
CA THR A 8 -13.09 -11.65 -13.52
C THR A 8 -12.77 -13.08 -13.07
N ARG A 9 -12.88 -14.07 -13.96
CA ARG A 9 -12.48 -15.47 -13.72
C ARG A 9 -11.01 -15.52 -13.28
N MET A 10 -10.81 -15.75 -11.99
CA MET A 10 -9.48 -15.90 -11.39
C MET A 10 -8.92 -17.30 -11.71
N THR A 11 -7.69 -17.37 -12.18
CA THR A 11 -6.95 -18.63 -12.41
C THR A 11 -6.50 -19.25 -11.08
N SER A 12 -6.20 -20.56 -11.07
CA SER A 12 -5.81 -21.33 -9.88
C SER A 12 -4.61 -20.75 -9.09
N ARG A 13 -3.74 -19.96 -9.73
CA ARG A 13 -2.61 -19.27 -9.10
C ARG A 13 -3.04 -18.08 -8.24
N SER A 14 -4.17 -17.44 -8.55
CA SER A 14 -4.73 -16.35 -7.73
C SER A 14 -5.28 -16.88 -6.39
N LEU A 15 -5.62 -18.18 -6.32
CA LEU A 15 -6.17 -18.80 -5.11
C LEU A 15 -5.16 -18.94 -3.97
N THR A 16 -3.86 -19.11 -4.28
CA THR A 16 -2.81 -19.24 -3.25
C THR A 16 -2.51 -17.88 -2.63
N CYS A 17 -2.43 -16.84 -3.45
CA CYS A 17 -2.29 -15.45 -2.98
C CYS A 17 -3.54 -15.01 -2.21
N ARG A 18 -4.73 -15.42 -2.66
CA ARG A 18 -6.00 -15.14 -2.00
C ARG A 18 -6.11 -15.81 -0.63
N LYS A 19 -5.71 -17.08 -0.48
CA LYS A 19 -5.71 -17.78 0.82
C LYS A 19 -4.78 -17.11 1.84
N TRP A 20 -3.61 -16.64 1.40
CA TRP A 20 -2.70 -15.87 2.26
C TRP A 20 -3.30 -14.51 2.62
N PHE A 21 -3.90 -13.84 1.65
CA PHE A 21 -4.57 -12.56 1.80
C PHE A 21 -5.82 -12.66 2.68
N ASP A 22 -6.69 -13.66 2.45
CA ASP A 22 -7.92 -13.89 3.24
C ASP A 22 -7.60 -14.30 4.69
N GLY A 23 -6.47 -14.96 4.94
CA GLY A 23 -6.01 -15.32 6.28
C GLY A 23 -5.48 -14.12 7.08
N PHE A 24 -4.86 -13.15 6.40
CA PHE A 24 -4.23 -11.99 7.02
C PHE A 24 -5.14 -10.75 7.06
N TRP A 25 -6.05 -10.63 6.08
CA TRP A 25 -6.87 -9.45 5.82
C TRP A 25 -8.38 -9.67 6.02
N ARG A 26 -8.77 -10.57 6.91
CA ARG A 26 -10.18 -10.54 7.31
C ARG A 26 -10.44 -9.19 8.01
N PRO A 27 -11.33 -8.33 7.49
CA PRO A 27 -11.68 -7.05 8.12
C PRO A 27 -12.05 -7.22 9.59
N SER A 28 -12.64 -8.36 9.93
CA SER A 28 -12.99 -8.76 11.30
C SER A 28 -11.79 -8.98 12.23
N SER A 29 -10.57 -9.19 11.72
CA SER A 29 -9.40 -9.46 12.57
C SER A 29 -8.66 -8.20 12.99
N ILE A 30 -8.61 -7.16 12.15
CA ILE A 30 -7.92 -5.90 12.45
C ILE A 30 -8.86 -4.91 13.14
N TYR A 31 -10.09 -4.77 12.64
CA TYR A 31 -11.05 -3.78 13.14
C TYR A 31 -12.13 -4.37 14.02
N ASN A 32 -12.13 -5.71 14.23
CA ASN A 32 -13.13 -6.41 15.06
C ASN A 32 -14.59 -6.01 14.72
N VAL A 33 -14.87 -5.82 13.42
CA VAL A 33 -16.19 -5.44 12.92
C VAL A 33 -17.17 -6.59 13.14
N LYS A 34 -18.19 -6.39 13.95
CA LYS A 34 -19.19 -7.40 14.32
C LYS A 34 -20.58 -7.10 13.77
N ASN A 35 -20.86 -5.84 13.48
CA ASN A 35 -22.20 -5.38 13.08
C ASN A 35 -22.11 -4.08 12.26
N ASP A 36 -23.27 -3.63 11.78
CA ASP A 36 -23.37 -2.41 10.97
C ASP A 36 -23.01 -1.14 11.75
N GLU A 37 -23.20 -1.13 13.07
CA GLU A 37 -22.83 0.00 13.92
C GLU A 37 -21.30 0.17 13.96
N ASP A 38 -20.53 -0.94 14.01
CA ASP A 38 -19.09 -0.89 13.95
C ASP A 38 -18.61 -0.35 12.58
N LEU A 39 -19.28 -0.76 11.49
CA LEU A 39 -19.00 -0.22 10.14
C LEU A 39 -19.28 1.29 10.08
N HIS A 40 -20.39 1.74 10.65
CA HIS A 40 -20.74 3.16 10.68
C HIS A 40 -19.69 3.98 11.46
N ARG A 41 -19.25 3.49 12.62
CA ARG A 41 -18.19 4.15 13.42
C ARG A 41 -16.86 4.24 12.67
N ILE A 42 -16.49 3.18 11.91
CA ILE A 42 -15.29 3.19 11.08
C ILE A 42 -15.43 4.24 9.99
N GLN A 43 -16.58 4.31 9.32
CA GLN A 43 -16.84 5.29 8.28
C GLN A 43 -16.77 6.72 8.83
N GLU A 44 -17.42 7.00 9.95
CA GLU A 44 -17.31 8.30 10.62
C GLU A 44 -15.88 8.66 11.00
N GLY A 45 -15.11 7.69 11.48
CA GLY A 45 -13.69 7.86 11.81
C GLY A 45 -12.87 8.21 10.58
N TYR A 46 -13.14 7.56 9.45
CA TYR A 46 -12.51 7.81 8.17
C TYR A 46 -12.83 9.22 7.64
N ASP A 47 -14.08 9.64 7.72
CA ASP A 47 -14.52 10.97 7.30
C ASP A 47 -13.86 12.08 8.14
N LYS A 48 -13.74 11.86 9.46
CA LYS A 48 -13.02 12.77 10.38
C LYS A 48 -11.53 12.84 10.03
N LEU A 49 -10.92 11.71 9.71
CA LEU A 49 -9.52 11.67 9.28
C LEU A 49 -9.30 12.45 7.98
N GLN A 50 -10.16 12.28 6.99
CA GLN A 50 -10.08 13.04 5.74
C GLN A 50 -10.26 14.55 6.00
N PHE A 51 -11.21 14.93 6.85
CA PHE A 51 -11.39 16.32 7.25
C PHE A 51 -10.13 16.88 7.91
N PHE A 52 -9.55 16.14 8.86
CA PHE A 52 -8.30 16.53 9.54
C PHE A 52 -7.15 16.69 8.53
N LEU A 53 -6.96 15.78 7.61
CA LEU A 53 -5.90 15.86 6.59
C LEU A 53 -6.02 17.14 5.76
N ARG A 54 -7.23 17.48 5.31
CA ARG A 54 -7.48 18.72 4.56
C ARG A 54 -7.21 19.96 5.40
N ALA A 55 -7.66 19.99 6.64
CA ALA A 55 -7.46 21.10 7.56
C ALA A 55 -5.97 21.31 7.87
N TYR A 56 -5.25 20.21 8.14
CA TYR A 56 -3.81 20.21 8.40
C TYR A 56 -3.03 20.74 7.19
N PHE A 57 -3.33 20.25 6.00
CA PHE A 57 -2.70 20.70 4.76
C PHE A 57 -2.99 22.19 4.49
N LYS A 58 -4.25 22.63 4.67
CA LYS A 58 -4.64 24.04 4.53
C LYS A 58 -3.92 24.97 5.52
N ALA A 59 -3.59 24.46 6.70
CA ALA A 59 -2.79 25.17 7.70
C ALA A 59 -1.28 25.20 7.39
N GLY A 60 -0.84 24.67 6.24
CA GLY A 60 0.56 24.59 5.84
C GLY A 60 1.28 23.32 6.29
N GLY A 61 0.56 22.36 6.84
CA GLY A 61 1.12 21.07 7.23
C GLY A 61 1.57 20.24 6.02
N GLN A 62 2.68 19.54 6.17
CA GLN A 62 3.24 18.66 5.14
C GLN A 62 2.66 17.26 5.24
N ILE A 63 2.16 16.73 4.13
CA ILE A 63 1.65 15.36 4.02
C ILE A 63 2.59 14.58 3.09
N LEU A 64 2.97 13.40 3.52
CA LEU A 64 3.80 12.45 2.77
C LEU A 64 2.97 11.22 2.41
N ALA A 65 3.13 10.72 1.19
CA ALA A 65 2.49 9.48 0.80
C ALA A 65 3.33 8.28 1.26
N GLY A 66 2.68 7.31 1.90
CA GLY A 66 3.31 6.08 2.38
C GLY A 66 2.37 4.89 2.28
N SER A 67 2.90 3.72 1.94
CA SER A 67 2.09 2.54 1.63
C SER A 67 1.97 1.53 2.76
N ASP A 68 2.75 1.66 3.84
CA ASP A 68 2.84 0.70 4.95
C ASP A 68 2.84 -0.77 4.48
N THR A 69 3.80 -1.08 3.60
CA THR A 69 3.86 -2.37 2.87
C THR A 69 3.97 -3.60 3.74
N PHE A 70 4.28 -3.44 5.03
CA PHE A 70 4.30 -4.57 5.95
C PHE A 70 2.93 -5.27 6.06
N TYR A 71 1.84 -4.49 5.94
CA TYR A 71 0.45 -4.99 6.01
C TYR A 71 -0.23 -5.05 4.64
N SER A 72 0.47 -4.80 3.53
CA SER A 72 -0.16 -4.70 2.22
C SER A 72 0.72 -5.26 1.09
N VAL A 73 0.14 -5.42 -0.10
CA VAL A 73 0.84 -5.98 -1.25
C VAL A 73 1.76 -4.93 -1.86
N PRO A 74 3.09 -5.19 -1.95
CA PRO A 74 4.03 -4.28 -2.60
C PRO A 74 3.56 -3.88 -4.01
N GLY A 75 3.70 -2.63 -4.36
CA GLY A 75 3.29 -2.07 -5.65
C GLY A 75 1.80 -1.66 -5.71
N LEU A 76 0.88 -2.44 -5.17
CA LEU A 76 -0.54 -2.10 -5.15
C LEU A 76 -0.90 -1.12 -4.03
N SER A 77 -0.21 -1.20 -2.90
CA SER A 77 -0.48 -0.38 -1.73
C SER A 77 -0.23 1.10 -1.96
N LEU A 78 0.88 1.46 -2.62
CA LEU A 78 1.14 2.86 -2.94
C LEU A 78 0.07 3.43 -3.88
N GLN A 79 -0.34 2.66 -4.90
CA GLN A 79 -1.41 3.09 -5.81
C GLN A 79 -2.73 3.33 -5.06
N ARG A 80 -3.07 2.46 -4.10
CA ARG A 80 -4.24 2.63 -3.24
C ARG A 80 -4.11 3.87 -2.36
N GLU A 81 -2.95 4.12 -1.77
CA GLU A 81 -2.67 5.31 -0.98
C GLU A 81 -2.92 6.58 -1.78
N LEU A 82 -2.39 6.67 -3.02
CA LEU A 82 -2.57 7.82 -3.88
C LEU A 82 -4.04 8.05 -4.25
N ASN A 83 -4.80 6.97 -4.54
CA ASN A 83 -6.23 7.07 -4.79
C ASN A 83 -6.97 7.60 -3.54
N THR A 84 -6.65 7.06 -2.36
CA THR A 84 -7.26 7.46 -1.08
C THR A 84 -7.01 8.93 -0.76
N LEU A 85 -5.82 9.45 -1.08
CA LEU A 85 -5.53 10.87 -0.91
C LEU A 85 -6.35 11.74 -1.89
N VAL A 86 -6.57 11.30 -3.12
CA VAL A 86 -7.48 12.00 -4.05
C VAL A 86 -8.92 11.95 -3.54
N ASP A 87 -9.39 10.80 -3.06
CA ASP A 87 -10.72 10.66 -2.45
C ASP A 87 -10.87 11.56 -1.20
N ALA A 88 -9.78 11.80 -0.48
CA ALA A 88 -9.74 12.75 0.62
C ALA A 88 -9.82 14.22 0.17
N GLY A 89 -9.80 14.52 -1.13
CA GLY A 89 -9.99 15.85 -1.70
C GLY A 89 -8.73 16.56 -2.16
N PHE A 90 -7.58 15.87 -2.23
CA PHE A 90 -6.37 16.41 -2.84
C PHE A 90 -6.41 16.26 -4.36
N SER A 91 -5.85 17.23 -5.10
CA SER A 91 -5.72 17.09 -6.55
C SER A 91 -4.70 15.99 -6.90
N PRO A 92 -4.85 15.30 -8.06
CA PRO A 92 -3.87 14.30 -8.51
C PRO A 92 -2.44 14.84 -8.55
N MET A 93 -2.23 16.10 -8.94
CA MET A 93 -0.91 16.73 -8.93
C MET A 93 -0.34 16.86 -7.52
N GLN A 94 -1.15 17.30 -6.54
CA GLN A 94 -0.72 17.39 -5.14
C GLN A 94 -0.28 16.02 -4.62
N VAL A 95 -1.05 14.99 -4.90
CA VAL A 95 -0.78 13.61 -4.46
C VAL A 95 0.50 13.07 -5.10
N ILE A 96 0.73 13.31 -6.39
CA ILE A 96 1.97 12.94 -7.07
C ILE A 96 3.17 13.68 -6.44
N VAL A 97 3.03 14.96 -6.13
CA VAL A 97 4.08 15.74 -5.46
C VAL A 97 4.36 15.22 -4.05
N MET A 98 3.33 14.82 -3.28
CA MET A 98 3.49 14.17 -1.97
C MET A 98 4.31 12.88 -2.09
N ALA A 99 4.01 12.05 -3.10
CA ALA A 99 4.66 10.75 -3.31
C ALA A 99 6.07 10.84 -3.90
N THR A 100 6.47 11.97 -4.46
CA THR A 100 7.74 12.13 -5.16
C THR A 100 8.63 13.20 -4.51
N ARG A 101 8.41 14.47 -4.84
CA ARG A 101 9.25 15.58 -4.37
C ARG A 101 9.26 15.69 -2.86
N GLN A 102 8.10 15.72 -2.21
CA GLN A 102 8.03 15.94 -0.76
C GLN A 102 8.63 14.77 0.01
N ASN A 103 8.39 13.53 -0.45
CA ASN A 103 9.04 12.36 0.13
C ASN A 103 10.58 12.43 0.00
N ALA A 104 11.09 12.83 -1.17
CA ALA A 104 12.53 12.95 -1.39
C ALA A 104 13.15 14.07 -0.51
N GLU A 105 12.49 15.21 -0.40
CA GLU A 105 12.90 16.32 0.46
C GLU A 105 12.93 15.90 1.94
N PHE A 106 11.88 15.22 2.41
CA PHE A 106 11.80 14.72 3.78
C PHE A 106 12.92 13.71 4.12
N LEU A 107 13.29 12.88 3.16
CA LEU A 107 14.40 11.92 3.30
C LEU A 107 15.80 12.56 3.12
N GLY A 108 15.88 13.89 2.95
CA GLY A 108 17.14 14.57 2.67
C GLY A 108 17.74 14.27 1.30
N LYS A 109 16.91 13.77 0.36
CA LYS A 109 17.30 13.35 -0.99
C LYS A 109 16.76 14.26 -2.11
N GLY A 110 16.22 15.41 -1.75
CA GLY A 110 15.60 16.34 -2.70
C GLY A 110 16.55 16.87 -3.79
N THR A 111 17.86 16.89 -3.55
CA THR A 111 18.87 17.26 -4.56
C THR A 111 19.13 16.14 -5.57
N GLU A 112 18.85 14.88 -5.20
CA GLU A 112 19.15 13.70 -6.02
C GLU A 112 17.90 13.12 -6.69
N LEU A 113 16.74 13.23 -6.05
CA LEU A 113 15.49 12.51 -6.38
C LEU A 113 14.26 13.42 -6.31
N GLY A 114 13.11 12.88 -6.71
CA GLY A 114 11.79 13.45 -6.45
C GLY A 114 11.28 14.41 -7.54
N THR A 115 12.14 14.89 -8.42
CA THR A 115 11.77 15.73 -9.57
C THR A 115 12.59 15.36 -10.79
N ILE A 116 12.07 15.64 -11.98
CA ILE A 116 12.81 15.52 -13.25
C ILE A 116 13.55 16.85 -13.43
N ALA A 117 14.87 16.82 -13.24
CA ALA A 117 15.75 17.97 -13.43
C ALA A 117 17.16 17.49 -13.78
N GLU A 118 17.97 18.38 -14.36
CA GLU A 118 19.37 18.10 -14.64
C GLU A 118 20.13 17.70 -13.37
N SER A 119 21.10 16.84 -13.52
CA SER A 119 21.95 16.31 -12.44
C SER A 119 21.25 15.45 -11.39
N LYS A 120 19.95 15.13 -11.56
CA LYS A 120 19.24 14.17 -10.70
C LYS A 120 19.28 12.77 -11.27
N LEU A 121 19.12 11.79 -10.39
CA LEU A 121 19.01 10.40 -10.77
C LEU A 121 17.75 10.20 -11.64
N ALA A 122 17.92 9.59 -12.80
CA ALA A 122 16.80 9.30 -13.70
C ALA A 122 16.03 8.05 -13.25
N ASP A 123 15.35 8.17 -12.11
CA ASP A 123 14.36 7.23 -11.59
C ASP A 123 12.98 7.70 -12.07
N ILE A 124 12.51 7.20 -13.22
CA ILE A 124 11.37 7.75 -13.95
C ILE A 124 10.37 6.64 -14.26
N VAL A 125 9.10 6.91 -14.04
CA VAL A 125 7.99 6.07 -14.48
C VAL A 125 7.27 6.79 -15.62
N VAL A 126 7.15 6.13 -16.77
CA VAL A 126 6.35 6.60 -17.91
C VAL A 126 5.00 5.90 -17.85
N LEU A 127 3.93 6.67 -17.93
CA LEU A 127 2.56 6.17 -17.91
C LEU A 127 1.93 6.28 -19.29
N ASP A 128 1.15 5.28 -19.67
CA ASP A 128 0.43 5.26 -20.96
C ASP A 128 -0.74 6.26 -21.01
N GLU A 129 -1.26 6.63 -19.83
CA GLU A 129 -2.36 7.57 -19.73
C GLU A 129 -2.09 8.65 -18.65
N ASN A 130 -2.77 9.79 -18.81
CA ASN A 130 -2.55 10.97 -17.97
C ASN A 130 -3.14 10.80 -16.56
N PRO A 131 -2.30 10.71 -15.49
CA PRO A 131 -2.75 10.57 -14.12
C PRO A 131 -3.41 11.84 -13.56
N LEU A 132 -3.24 12.99 -14.21
CA LEU A 132 -3.86 14.24 -13.79
C LEU A 132 -5.36 14.32 -14.18
N ARG A 133 -5.78 13.51 -15.16
CA ARG A 133 -7.20 13.36 -15.52
C ARG A 133 -7.91 12.36 -14.61
N ASP A 134 -7.21 11.28 -14.28
CA ASP A 134 -7.68 10.23 -13.39
C ASP A 134 -6.45 9.60 -12.70
N ILE A 135 -6.38 9.68 -11.38
CA ILE A 135 -5.26 9.13 -10.62
C ILE A 135 -5.12 7.60 -10.79
N HIS A 136 -6.20 6.90 -11.15
CA HIS A 136 -6.14 5.46 -11.43
C HIS A 136 -5.22 5.12 -12.61
N ASN A 137 -4.95 6.08 -13.49
CA ASN A 137 -4.02 5.90 -14.62
C ASN A 137 -2.56 5.69 -14.18
N ILE A 138 -2.22 5.96 -12.91
CA ILE A 138 -0.90 5.63 -12.34
C ILE A 138 -0.58 4.12 -12.41
N ARG A 139 -1.59 3.27 -12.62
CA ARG A 139 -1.43 1.83 -12.80
C ARG A 139 -1.01 1.44 -14.22
N LYS A 140 -1.18 2.34 -15.19
CA LYS A 140 -0.89 2.11 -16.60
C LYS A 140 0.57 2.47 -16.87
N VAL A 141 1.46 1.66 -16.31
CA VAL A 141 2.90 1.84 -16.44
C VAL A 141 3.36 1.28 -17.77
N GLY A 142 3.81 2.15 -18.67
CA GLY A 142 4.39 1.77 -19.96
C GLY A 142 5.88 1.47 -19.85
N MET A 143 6.64 2.26 -19.06
CA MET A 143 8.08 2.08 -18.92
C MET A 143 8.59 2.55 -17.55
N VAL A 144 9.64 1.91 -17.06
CA VAL A 144 10.33 2.30 -15.83
C VAL A 144 11.80 2.47 -16.11
N PHE A 145 12.37 3.57 -15.66
CA PHE A 145 13.80 3.81 -15.65
C PHE A 145 14.32 3.84 -14.21
N LYS A 146 15.40 3.15 -13.97
CA LYS A 146 16.16 3.19 -12.72
C LYS A 146 17.58 3.65 -12.99
N ARG A 147 17.96 4.80 -12.47
CA ARG A 147 19.27 5.44 -12.74
C ARG A 147 19.56 5.55 -14.24
N GLY A 148 18.56 5.91 -15.03
CA GLY A 148 18.65 6.05 -16.48
C GLY A 148 18.62 4.75 -17.29
N GLN A 149 18.57 3.59 -16.66
CA GLN A 149 18.46 2.30 -17.33
C GLN A 149 17.00 1.85 -17.37
N ALA A 150 16.52 1.47 -18.55
CA ALA A 150 15.17 0.90 -18.69
C ALA A 150 15.12 -0.46 -17.98
N ILE A 151 14.07 -0.63 -17.17
CA ILE A 151 13.79 -1.88 -16.46
C ILE A 151 12.66 -2.60 -17.18
N GLU A 152 12.82 -3.90 -17.39
CA GLU A 152 11.74 -4.72 -17.89
C GLU A 152 10.63 -4.83 -16.86
N THR A 153 9.40 -4.48 -17.27
CA THR A 153 8.21 -4.49 -16.40
C THR A 153 7.32 -5.71 -16.64
N ALA A 154 7.69 -6.60 -17.57
CA ALA A 154 6.95 -7.82 -17.85
C ALA A 154 6.99 -8.78 -16.64
N TYR A 155 5.88 -9.47 -16.42
CA TYR A 155 5.82 -10.50 -15.39
C TYR A 155 6.58 -11.74 -15.82
N HIS A 156 7.65 -12.07 -15.07
CA HIS A 156 8.43 -13.28 -15.26
C HIS A 156 7.98 -14.36 -14.28
N THR A 157 7.58 -15.52 -14.79
CA THR A 157 7.11 -16.66 -13.97
C THR A 157 8.22 -17.30 -13.14
N ASP A 158 9.46 -17.09 -13.54
CA ASP A 158 10.70 -17.58 -12.92
C ASP A 158 11.42 -16.53 -12.06
N TYR A 159 10.81 -15.33 -11.92
CA TYR A 159 11.39 -14.26 -11.11
C TYR A 159 11.68 -14.75 -9.69
N ARG A 160 12.95 -14.74 -9.37
CA ARG A 160 13.45 -14.95 -8.00
C ARG A 160 13.85 -13.59 -7.46
N GLY A 161 13.01 -13.04 -6.58
CA GLY A 161 13.31 -11.75 -5.95
C GLY A 161 14.69 -11.74 -5.29
N PRO A 162 15.36 -10.59 -5.25
CA PRO A 162 16.66 -10.44 -4.59
C PRO A 162 16.55 -10.62 -3.05
N VAL A 163 15.34 -10.65 -2.53
CA VAL A 163 15.13 -10.90 -1.10
C VAL A 163 15.31 -12.39 -0.86
N PRO A 164 16.31 -12.81 -0.08
CA PRO A 164 16.40 -14.20 0.38
C PRO A 164 15.05 -14.61 0.95
N LYS A 165 14.57 -15.84 0.65
CA LYS A 165 13.37 -16.36 1.30
C LYS A 165 13.54 -16.06 2.79
N PRO A 166 12.60 -15.35 3.44
CA PRO A 166 12.75 -15.09 4.85
C PRO A 166 12.92 -16.44 5.52
N THR A 167 14.09 -16.67 6.09
CA THR A 167 14.23 -17.72 7.10
C THR A 167 13.14 -17.37 8.09
N LEU A 168 12.17 -18.26 8.26
CA LEU A 168 11.05 -18.07 9.17
C LEU A 168 11.62 -17.77 10.56
N VAL A 169 11.96 -16.53 10.79
CA VAL A 169 12.19 -16.03 12.14
C VAL A 169 10.80 -16.04 12.76
N ARG A 170 10.49 -17.13 13.46
CA ARG A 170 9.27 -17.20 14.25
C ARG A 170 9.30 -15.99 15.18
N PRO A 171 8.34 -15.07 15.10
CA PRO A 171 8.33 -13.95 16.03
C PRO A 171 8.33 -14.49 17.44
N LEU A 172 9.15 -13.94 18.32
CA LEU A 172 9.31 -14.37 19.73
C LEU A 172 7.98 -14.49 20.49
N TRP A 173 6.95 -13.77 20.07
CA TRP A 173 5.60 -13.88 20.64
C TRP A 173 4.88 -15.18 20.28
N VAL A 174 5.20 -15.81 19.13
CA VAL A 174 4.64 -17.12 18.73
C VAL A 174 5.20 -18.22 19.64
N GLU A 175 6.47 -18.14 20.01
CA GLU A 175 7.08 -19.09 20.93
C GLU A 175 6.50 -18.99 22.35
N ARG A 176 6.18 -17.79 22.84
CA ARG A 176 5.49 -17.62 24.13
C ARG A 176 4.10 -18.26 24.15
N GLN A 177 3.34 -18.18 23.05
CA GLN A 177 2.01 -18.81 22.98
C GLN A 177 2.10 -20.35 22.97
N ILE A 178 3.12 -20.92 22.32
CA ILE A 178 3.34 -22.38 22.31
C ILE A 178 3.75 -22.87 23.70
N GLN A 179 4.58 -22.11 24.43
CA GLN A 179 4.97 -22.47 25.79
C GLN A 179 3.82 -22.39 26.78
N HIS A 180 2.94 -21.38 26.69
CA HIS A 180 1.77 -21.27 27.57
C HIS A 180 0.66 -22.26 27.20
N GLY A 181 0.52 -22.67 25.94
CA GLY A 181 -0.45 -23.69 25.52
C GLY A 181 -0.06 -25.11 25.95
N ARG A 182 1.20 -25.39 26.27
CA ARG A 182 1.67 -26.69 26.76
C ARG A 182 1.56 -26.86 28.28
N SER A 183 1.50 -25.79 29.07
CA SER A 183 1.36 -25.88 30.52
C SER A 183 -0.09 -26.10 31.00
N GLY A 184 -1.07 -25.96 30.15
CA GLY A 184 -2.49 -26.08 30.51
C GLY A 184 -3.11 -27.48 30.40
N ARG A 185 -2.32 -28.52 30.08
CA ARG A 185 -2.85 -29.92 29.98
C ARG A 185 -2.08 -30.90 30.84
N ARG A 186 -1.95 -30.60 32.12
CA ARG A 186 -1.67 -31.61 33.13
C ARG A 186 -2.40 -31.24 34.40
N HIS A 187 -3.64 -31.63 34.50
CA HIS A 187 -4.38 -31.95 35.72
C HIS A 187 -5.82 -32.24 35.29
N ALA A 188 -6.07 -33.49 34.96
CA ALA A 188 -7.37 -34.11 35.09
C ALA A 188 -7.12 -35.62 35.30
N LEU A 189 -7.04 -35.98 36.53
CA LEU A 189 -7.47 -37.29 37.08
C LEU A 189 -8.51 -37.01 38.12
#